data_5d2dc5cd04b70075d9302cbb611bdab4
#
_entry.id   5d2dc5cd04b70075d9302cbb611bdab4
#
_cell.length_a   1.000
_cell.length_b   1.000
_cell.length_c   1.000
_cell.angle_alpha   90.00
_cell.angle_beta   90.00
_cell.angle_gamma   90.00
#
_symmetry.space_group_name_H-M   'P 1'
#
loop_
_entity.id
_entity.type
_entity.pdbx_description
1 polymer ?
#
loop_
_entity_poly.entity_id
_entity_poly.type
_entity_poly.pdbx_seq_one_letter_code
_entity_poly.pdbx_strand_id
1 'polypeptide(L)'
;MRTKADSTTTETKPRLTSLAPQFLVDDLSRSISYYKKLGFTFGEPWDGFYAIGLLDGLELHLKEAPKNAEERRHRRANEHLDAAAGVDGIDAFYADCAANGVTIIKSLAETPWGTKDFYVEDPDGYIIAFGGRPIAAPADVGE
;
A
#
# COMPACT_ATOMS: atom_id res chain seq x y z
N MET A 1 32.02 -9.22 -7.98
CA MET A 1 31.80 -9.47 -7.64
C MET A 1 31.70 -9.38 -7.59
N ARG A 2 31.73 -9.82 -8.19
CA ARG A 2 31.32 -10.21 -8.06
C ARG A 2 31.43 -10.21 -8.33
N THR A 3 31.85 -10.73 -8.90
CA THR A 3 31.80 -11.13 -8.95
C THR A 3 31.72 -11.10 -9.30
N LYS A 4 31.92 -11.64 -9.95
CA LYS A 4 31.72 -12.07 -10.00
C LYS A 4 31.81 -12.20 -9.95
N ALA A 5 32.32 -12.61 -10.41
CA ALA A 5 32.28 -13.11 -10.11
C ALA A 5 32.36 -13.30 -10.11
N ASP A 6 32.32 -13.82 -10.38
CA ASP A 6 32.30 -14.36 -10.19
C ASP A 6 32.33 -14.64 -10.49
N SER A 7 32.55 -15.06 -10.98
CA SER A 7 32.42 -15.63 -11.07
C SER A 7 32.09 -16.02 -11.22
N THR A 8 32.42 -16.44 -11.70
CA THR A 8 32.12 -16.87 -11.57
C THR A 8 31.44 -16.84 -11.36
N THR A 9 31.79 -17.25 -11.58
CA THR A 9 31.30 -17.31 -11.16
C THR A 9 30.43 -17.35 -10.58
N THR A 10 30.87 -17.56 -10.24
CA THR A 10 29.92 -17.81 -9.61
C THR A 10 28.77 -17.12 -9.92
N GLU A 11 27.97 -17.61 -10.37
CA GLU A 11 26.93 -16.99 -10.68
C GLU A 11 25.96 -17.04 -9.68
N THR A 12 25.30 -16.00 -9.38
CA THR A 12 24.28 -15.89 -8.40
C THR A 12 23.01 -16.43 -8.91
N LYS A 13 22.26 -17.10 -8.12
CA LYS A 13 20.93 -17.53 -8.51
C LYS A 13 20.05 -16.34 -8.72
N PRO A 14 19.17 -16.37 -9.70
CA PRO A 14 18.18 -15.29 -9.85
C PRO A 14 17.33 -15.18 -8.58
N ARG A 15 16.99 -13.98 -8.19
CA ARG A 15 16.16 -13.76 -7.03
C ARG A 15 15.36 -12.47 -7.22
N LEU A 16 14.20 -12.41 -6.59
CA LEU A 16 13.39 -11.20 -6.63
C LEU A 16 14.04 -10.14 -5.78
N THR A 17 14.03 -8.91 -6.25
CA THR A 17 14.53 -7.80 -5.46
C THR A 17 13.44 -6.83 -5.09
N SER A 18 12.27 -6.94 -5.72
CA SER A 18 11.16 -6.08 -5.34
C SER A 18 9.87 -6.68 -5.86
N LEU A 19 8.78 -6.26 -5.32
CA LEU A 19 7.45 -6.63 -5.76
C LEU A 19 6.53 -5.52 -5.30
N ALA A 20 5.75 -4.98 -6.20
CA ALA A 20 4.89 -3.87 -5.85
C ALA A 20 3.58 -3.98 -6.60
N PRO A 21 2.47 -3.55 -6.00
CA PRO A 21 1.22 -3.47 -6.75
C PRO A 21 1.26 -2.33 -7.74
N GLN A 22 0.52 -2.46 -8.81
CA GLN A 22 0.36 -1.38 -9.78
C GLN A 22 -1.12 -1.12 -9.92
N PHE A 23 -1.56 0.10 -9.63
CA PHE A 23 -2.95 0.48 -9.76
C PHE A 23 -3.13 1.34 -10.99
N LEU A 24 -4.14 1.02 -11.78
CA LEU A 24 -4.50 1.82 -12.95
C LEU A 24 -5.44 2.90 -12.46
N VAL A 25 -5.07 4.16 -12.67
CA VAL A 25 -5.82 5.28 -12.11
C VAL A 25 -6.34 6.18 -13.23
N ASP A 26 -7.42 6.89 -12.96
CA ASP A 26 -8.04 7.75 -13.96
C ASP A 26 -7.31 9.09 -14.08
N ASP A 27 -6.74 9.58 -13.01
CA ASP A 27 -6.09 10.89 -12.96
C ASP A 27 -4.88 10.78 -12.05
N LEU A 28 -3.69 10.77 -12.64
CA LEU A 28 -2.47 10.51 -11.86
C LEU A 28 -2.23 11.56 -10.79
N SER A 29 -2.45 12.83 -11.10
CA SER A 29 -2.23 13.89 -10.11
C SER A 29 -3.14 13.73 -8.91
N ARG A 30 -4.39 13.40 -9.15
CA ARG A 30 -5.36 13.18 -8.08
C ARG A 30 -4.93 12.01 -7.21
N SER A 31 -4.48 10.95 -7.83
CA SER A 31 -4.07 9.76 -7.09
C SER A 31 -2.81 10.03 -6.27
N ILE A 32 -1.86 10.74 -6.84
CA ILE A 32 -0.66 11.12 -6.09
C ILE A 32 -1.03 11.93 -4.85
N SER A 33 -1.94 12.90 -5.01
CA SER A 33 -2.38 13.70 -3.87
C SER A 33 -3.01 12.84 -2.79
N TYR A 34 -3.81 11.86 -3.19
CA TYR A 34 -4.45 10.97 -2.24
C TYR A 34 -3.40 10.15 -1.49
N TYR A 35 -2.46 9.54 -2.21
CA TYR A 35 -1.49 8.66 -1.56
C TYR A 35 -0.50 9.42 -0.70
N LYS A 36 -0.28 10.71 -0.99
CA LYS A 36 0.50 11.54 -0.08
C LYS A 36 -0.19 11.68 1.27
N LYS A 37 -1.52 11.66 1.31
CA LYS A 37 -2.23 11.71 2.58
C LYS A 37 -2.02 10.46 3.42
N LEU A 38 -1.70 9.35 2.77
CA LEU A 38 -1.37 8.12 3.48
C LEU A 38 0.08 8.09 3.93
N GLY A 39 0.90 9.00 3.43
CA GLY A 39 2.29 9.06 3.82
C GLY A 39 3.28 8.76 2.72
N PHE A 40 2.81 8.42 1.52
CA PHE A 40 3.72 8.11 0.42
C PHE A 40 4.40 9.36 -0.09
N THR A 41 5.65 9.22 -0.54
CA THR A 41 6.34 10.27 -1.26
C THR A 41 6.52 9.83 -2.71
N PHE A 42 6.50 10.78 -3.61
CA PHE A 42 6.62 10.49 -5.03
C PHE A 42 7.68 11.40 -5.64
N GLY A 43 8.44 10.86 -6.59
CA GLY A 43 9.29 11.70 -7.40
C GLY A 43 8.52 12.25 -8.59
N GLU A 44 9.25 12.76 -9.56
CA GLU A 44 8.61 13.29 -10.75
C GLU A 44 7.97 12.14 -11.54
N PRO A 45 6.74 12.28 -11.98
CA PRO A 45 6.12 11.21 -12.76
C PRO A 45 6.89 10.95 -14.04
N TRP A 46 7.04 9.69 -14.39
CA TRP A 46 7.74 9.32 -15.60
C TRP A 46 6.81 9.57 -16.79
N ASP A 47 7.28 10.42 -17.70
CA ASP A 47 6.53 10.75 -18.90
C ASP A 47 5.09 11.21 -18.62
N GLY A 48 4.84 11.70 -17.42
CA GLY A 48 3.54 12.23 -17.05
C GLY A 48 2.45 11.22 -16.78
N PHE A 49 2.73 9.92 -16.94
CA PHE A 49 1.66 8.95 -16.74
C PHE A 49 1.96 7.85 -15.72
N TYR A 50 3.19 7.79 -15.22
CA TYR A 50 3.57 6.69 -14.31
C TYR A 50 4.29 7.26 -13.09
N ALA A 51 3.89 6.85 -11.92
CA ALA A 51 4.53 7.34 -10.71
C ALA A 51 4.79 6.18 -9.75
N ILE A 52 5.87 6.28 -9.01
CA ILE A 52 6.22 5.29 -8.00
C ILE A 52 6.20 5.98 -6.65
N GLY A 53 5.35 5.50 -5.78
CA GLY A 53 5.27 6.01 -4.41
C GLY A 53 6.07 5.15 -3.48
N LEU A 54 6.66 5.77 -2.49
CA LEU A 54 7.46 5.07 -1.49
C LEU A 54 6.97 5.42 -0.10
N LEU A 55 6.85 4.41 0.73
CA LEU A 55 6.52 4.60 2.13
C LEU A 55 7.20 3.48 2.91
N ASP A 56 8.10 3.86 3.80
CA ASP A 56 8.85 2.89 4.63
C ASP A 56 9.56 1.84 3.79
N GLY A 57 10.09 2.26 2.64
CA GLY A 57 10.84 1.35 1.77
C GLY A 57 9.99 0.46 0.89
N LEU A 58 8.67 0.61 0.95
CA LEU A 58 7.77 -0.19 0.13
C LEU A 58 7.22 0.66 -1.00
N GLU A 59 6.97 0.03 -2.13
CA GLU A 59 6.58 0.75 -3.34
C GLU A 59 5.13 0.52 -3.70
N LEU A 60 4.53 1.55 -4.27
CA LEU A 60 3.23 1.45 -4.90
C LEU A 60 3.35 2.15 -6.24
N HIS A 61 2.97 1.45 -7.30
CA HIS A 61 3.05 2.00 -8.66
C HIS A 61 1.69 2.46 -9.11
N LEU A 62 1.63 3.66 -9.70
CA LEU A 62 0.39 4.22 -10.23
C LEU A 62 0.59 4.48 -11.71
N LYS A 63 -0.34 4.04 -12.54
CA LYS A 63 -0.28 4.24 -13.98
C LYS A 63 -1.60 4.84 -14.45
N GLU A 64 -1.52 5.98 -15.15
CA GLU A 64 -2.73 6.56 -15.68
C GLU A 64 -3.20 5.73 -16.86
N ALA A 65 -4.46 5.37 -16.87
CA ALA A 65 -5.01 4.46 -17.86
C ALA A 65 -6.48 4.75 -18.08
N PRO A 66 -7.10 4.18 -19.10
CA PRO A 66 -8.52 4.41 -19.35
C PRO A 66 -9.38 4.08 -18.14
N LYS A 67 -10.48 4.78 -18.02
CA LYS A 67 -11.32 4.74 -16.84
C LYS A 67 -12.12 3.46 -16.73
N ASN A 68 -12.25 2.98 -15.51
CA ASN A 68 -12.87 1.72 -15.23
C ASN A 68 -13.62 1.76 -13.91
N ALA A 69 -14.22 2.88 -13.63
CA ALA A 69 -14.80 3.13 -12.31
C ALA A 69 -15.93 2.17 -11.97
N GLU A 70 -16.70 1.75 -12.94
CA GLU A 70 -17.83 0.88 -12.66
C GLU A 70 -17.37 -0.50 -12.19
N GLU A 71 -16.37 -1.01 -12.83
CA GLU A 71 -15.83 -2.30 -12.43
C GLU A 71 -15.25 -2.23 -11.02
N ARG A 72 -14.60 -1.14 -10.70
CA ARG A 72 -14.03 -0.99 -9.37
C ARG A 72 -15.10 -0.89 -8.30
N ARG A 73 -16.22 -0.21 -8.60
CA ARG A 73 -17.32 -0.15 -7.64
C ARG A 73 -17.92 -1.53 -7.41
N HIS A 74 -17.94 -2.34 -8.44
CA HIS A 74 -18.45 -3.69 -8.32
C HIS A 74 -17.57 -4.51 -7.36
N ARG A 75 -16.26 -4.34 -7.47
CA ARG A 75 -15.36 -5.04 -6.57
C ARG A 75 -15.54 -4.60 -5.13
N ARG A 76 -15.77 -3.31 -4.91
CA ARG A 76 -16.01 -2.83 -3.56
C ARG A 76 -17.25 -3.44 -2.94
N ALA A 77 -18.31 -3.59 -3.74
CA ALA A 77 -19.55 -4.15 -3.24
C ALA A 77 -19.35 -5.57 -2.73
N ASN A 78 -18.33 -6.26 -3.25
CA ASN A 78 -18.02 -7.61 -2.81
C ASN A 78 -16.86 -7.66 -1.84
N GLU A 79 -16.47 -6.52 -1.30
CA GLU A 79 -15.35 -6.40 -0.37
C GLU A 79 -14.05 -6.95 -0.97
N HIS A 80 -13.86 -6.69 -2.24
CA HIS A 80 -12.65 -7.14 -2.91
C HIS A 80 -11.52 -6.18 -2.57
N LEU A 81 -10.49 -6.69 -1.93
CA LEU A 81 -9.34 -5.86 -1.55
C LEU A 81 -8.32 -5.88 -2.66
N ASP A 82 -7.75 -4.72 -2.93
CA ASP A 82 -6.73 -4.61 -3.97
C ASP A 82 -5.33 -4.75 -3.40
N ALA A 83 -5.17 -4.43 -2.14
CA ALA A 83 -3.88 -4.59 -1.47
C ALA A 83 -4.12 -4.72 0.01
N ALA A 84 -3.21 -5.37 0.69
CA ALA A 84 -3.23 -5.48 2.14
C ALA A 84 -1.84 -5.13 2.64
N ALA A 85 -1.79 -4.36 3.69
CA ALA A 85 -0.52 -3.89 4.24
C ALA A 85 -0.49 -4.14 5.74
N GLY A 86 0.64 -4.60 6.23
CA GLY A 86 0.85 -4.74 7.67
C GLY A 86 1.41 -3.46 8.23
N VAL A 87 0.95 -3.06 9.40
CA VAL A 87 1.33 -1.80 10.01
C VAL A 87 1.73 -2.03 11.46
N ASP A 88 2.90 -1.53 11.82
CA ASP A 88 3.28 -1.44 13.22
C ASP A 88 2.68 -0.15 13.74
N GLY A 89 1.98 -0.20 14.87
CA GLY A 89 1.35 0.99 15.40
C GLY A 89 0.06 1.34 14.67
N ILE A 90 -0.79 0.35 14.49
CA ILE A 90 -1.99 0.51 13.69
C ILE A 90 -2.91 1.59 14.26
N ASP A 91 -2.99 1.74 15.57
CA ASP A 91 -3.86 2.75 16.17
C ASP A 91 -3.43 4.16 15.78
N ALA A 92 -2.13 4.43 15.84
CA ALA A 92 -1.60 5.74 15.49
C ALA A 92 -1.76 5.99 14.00
N PHE A 93 -1.53 4.98 13.18
CA PHE A 93 -1.66 5.13 11.75
C PHE A 93 -3.11 5.44 11.36
N TYR A 94 -4.06 4.77 12.00
CA TYR A 94 -5.49 5.02 11.76
C TYR A 94 -5.82 6.48 12.11
N ALA A 95 -5.34 6.94 13.25
CA ALA A 95 -5.60 8.31 13.66
C ALA A 95 -5.01 9.32 12.67
N ASP A 96 -3.82 9.04 12.16
CA ASP A 96 -3.19 9.91 11.17
C ASP A 96 -3.99 9.94 9.88
N CYS A 97 -4.46 8.79 9.42
CA CYS A 97 -5.25 8.73 8.21
C CYS A 97 -6.53 9.53 8.37
N ALA A 98 -7.19 9.40 9.51
CA ALA A 98 -8.41 10.15 9.75
C ALA A 98 -8.14 11.65 9.80
N ALA A 99 -7.06 12.04 10.43
CA ALA A 99 -6.71 13.46 10.53
C ALA A 99 -6.35 14.03 9.16
N ASN A 100 -5.80 13.23 8.28
CA ASN A 100 -5.40 13.69 6.96
C ASN A 100 -6.51 13.60 5.92
N GLY A 101 -7.70 13.19 6.32
CA GLY A 101 -8.84 13.17 5.41
C GLY A 101 -8.86 11.99 4.45
N VAL A 102 -8.22 10.89 4.80
CA VAL A 102 -8.27 9.68 3.99
C VAL A 102 -9.68 9.09 4.09
N THR A 103 -10.20 8.59 2.97
CA THR A 103 -11.52 7.99 2.95
C THR A 103 -11.46 6.60 3.58
N ILE A 104 -12.06 6.46 4.74
CA ILE A 104 -12.07 5.20 5.48
C ILE A 104 -13.44 4.56 5.27
N ILE A 105 -13.46 3.35 4.69
CA ILE A 105 -14.72 2.68 4.41
C ILE A 105 -15.03 1.59 5.40
N LYS A 106 -14.06 1.20 6.21
CA LYS A 106 -14.33 0.27 7.31
C LYS A 106 -13.47 0.73 8.48
N SER A 107 -14.10 1.07 9.57
CA SER A 107 -13.43 1.62 10.74
C SER A 107 -12.52 0.59 11.40
N LEU A 108 -11.56 1.07 12.13
CA LEU A 108 -10.63 0.21 12.86
C LEU A 108 -11.38 -0.70 13.80
N ALA A 109 -11.15 -1.99 13.69
CA ALA A 109 -11.83 -2.98 14.52
C ALA A 109 -10.93 -4.19 14.71
N GLU A 110 -11.14 -4.88 15.80
CA GLU A 110 -10.37 -6.09 16.08
C GLU A 110 -10.79 -7.21 15.17
N THR A 111 -9.84 -8.05 14.82
CA THR A 111 -10.10 -9.23 14.01
C THR A 111 -10.05 -10.46 14.89
N PRO A 112 -10.62 -11.57 14.43
CA PRO A 112 -10.55 -12.81 15.20
C PRO A 112 -9.14 -13.35 15.37
N TRP A 113 -8.19 -12.90 14.56
CA TRP A 113 -6.83 -13.42 14.63
C TRP A 113 -5.88 -12.50 15.40
N GLY A 114 -6.43 -11.55 16.15
CA GLY A 114 -5.58 -10.82 17.10
C GLY A 114 -4.95 -9.54 16.60
N THR A 115 -5.43 -9.02 15.47
CA THR A 115 -4.94 -7.74 14.99
C THR A 115 -6.10 -6.76 14.96
N LYS A 116 -5.83 -5.53 14.53
CA LYS A 116 -6.86 -4.56 14.22
C LYS A 116 -6.67 -4.15 12.79
N ASP A 117 -7.77 -4.04 12.04
CA ASP A 117 -7.73 -3.71 10.63
C ASP A 117 -8.66 -2.57 10.32
N PHE A 118 -8.34 -1.78 9.29
CA PHE A 118 -9.29 -0.84 8.72
C PHE A 118 -9.07 -0.78 7.22
N TYR A 119 -10.07 -0.30 6.49
CA TYR A 119 -9.99 -0.27 5.02
C TYR A 119 -10.14 1.16 4.55
N VAL A 120 -9.34 1.52 3.54
CA VAL A 120 -9.44 2.83 2.90
C VAL A 120 -9.78 2.62 1.43
N GLU A 121 -10.36 3.64 0.82
CA GLU A 121 -10.68 3.60 -0.58
C GLU A 121 -10.04 4.79 -1.26
N ASP A 122 -9.34 4.56 -2.37
CA ASP A 122 -8.70 5.65 -3.08
C ASP A 122 -9.68 6.28 -4.09
N PRO A 123 -9.29 7.38 -4.76
CA PRO A 123 -10.23 8.06 -5.67
C PRO A 123 -10.69 7.20 -6.83
N ASP A 124 -9.99 6.13 -7.15
CA ASP A 124 -10.35 5.25 -8.25
C ASP A 124 -11.09 4.01 -7.80
N GLY A 125 -11.39 3.90 -6.51
CA GLY A 125 -12.13 2.78 -5.97
C GLY A 125 -11.27 1.60 -5.57
N TYR A 126 -9.96 1.75 -5.51
CA TYR A 126 -9.11 0.69 -4.98
C TYR A 126 -9.21 0.66 -3.47
N ILE A 127 -9.30 -0.53 -2.91
CA ILE A 127 -9.45 -0.73 -1.49
C ILE A 127 -8.20 -1.35 -0.93
N ILE A 128 -7.63 -0.70 0.07
CA ILE A 128 -6.45 -1.20 0.75
C ILE A 128 -6.82 -1.49 2.18
N ALA A 129 -6.48 -2.69 2.64
CA ALA A 129 -6.68 -3.05 4.04
C ALA A 129 -5.36 -2.81 4.77
N PHE A 130 -5.42 -2.09 5.86
CA PHE A 130 -4.27 -1.91 6.74
C PHE A 130 -4.55 -2.67 8.02
N GLY A 131 -3.60 -3.47 8.46
CA GLY A 131 -3.81 -4.26 9.66
C GLY A 131 -2.54 -4.43 10.44
N GLY A 132 -2.69 -4.62 11.73
CA GLY A 132 -1.52 -4.81 12.55
C GLY A 132 -1.87 -4.89 14.01
N ARG A 133 -0.84 -4.98 14.83
CA ARG A 133 -1.02 -5.04 16.26
C ARG A 133 -0.83 -3.68 16.87
N PRO A 134 -1.49 -3.42 17.97
CA PRO A 134 -1.20 -2.21 18.72
C PRO A 134 0.25 -2.24 19.18
N ILE A 135 0.83 -1.08 19.36
CA ILE A 135 2.20 -1.01 19.76
C ILE A 135 2.49 -1.61 21.07
N ALA A 136 1.68 -1.59 21.96
CA ALA A 136 2.01 -1.99 23.28
C ALA A 136 2.19 -3.45 23.52
N ALA A 137 2.38 -4.17 22.55
CA ALA A 137 2.45 -5.58 22.72
C ALA A 137 3.66 -6.17 23.33
N PRO A 138 4.57 -5.45 23.90
CA PRO A 138 5.69 -6.14 24.47
C PRO A 138 5.27 -7.14 25.53
N ALA A 139 4.20 -6.84 26.17
CA ALA A 139 3.77 -7.76 27.17
C ALA A 139 3.34 -9.05 26.58
N ASP A 140 2.86 -9.00 25.42
CA ASP A 140 2.45 -10.18 24.78
C ASP A 140 3.57 -10.99 24.43
N VAL A 141 4.62 -10.36 24.14
CA VAL A 141 5.74 -11.06 23.79
C VAL A 141 6.20 -11.83 24.89
N GLY A 142 6.04 -11.29 25.97
CA GLY A 142 6.49 -11.98 27.06
C GLY A 142 5.87 -13.24 27.25
N GLU A 143 5.03 -13.36 26.78
CA GLU A 143 4.50 -14.47 27.08
C GLU A 143 4.85 -15.40 26.69
#